data_147863b02b4064cfe885b496dc462487
#
_entry.id   147863b02b4064cfe885b496dc462487
#
_cell.length_a   1.000
_cell.length_b   1.000
_cell.length_c   1.000
_cell.angle_alpha   90.00
_cell.angle_beta   90.00
_cell.angle_gamma   90.00
#
_symmetry.space_group_name_H-M   'P 1'
#
loop_
_entity.id
_entity.type
_entity.pdbx_description
1 polymer ?
#
loop_
_entity_poly.entity_id
_entity_poly.type
_entity_poly.pdbx_seq_one_letter_code
_entity_poly.pdbx_strand_id
1 'polypeptide(L)'
;MTNQDAGTLNQIKIFGTKNGLNIVNSSIKSKILEILEENERSGAEIVKLTGKSKATISAHLNDLVGMGIIESKPNPKDGRSKIFFIKSSYLGDLTRKNDFNKELDDYITEGVVNSEDPFAFFRFVFRTFRVALIEEGVNIDPILHNAGIKVGETFYSKLKDSQTDRFIENIADFWQKNKLGKIKTETLEPLTLKAYDCFECEDLPKIGRSACAFDSGILEAIFSAHFGRKVDVDEIKCFAKGDDYCSFVVK
;
A
#
# COMPACT_ATOMS: atom_id res chain seq x y z
N MET A 1 -33.33 21.02 4.36
CA MET A 1 -32.15 21.31 5.22
C MET A 1 -31.16 20.21 4.98
N THR A 2 -30.22 20.45 4.10
CA THR A 2 -29.20 19.52 3.63
C THR A 2 -28.02 19.55 4.60
N ASN A 3 -27.82 18.48 5.35
CA ASN A 3 -26.62 18.29 6.16
C ASN A 3 -25.43 17.98 5.22
N GLN A 4 -24.74 19.03 4.78
CA GLN A 4 -23.39 18.98 4.26
C GLN A 4 -22.45 19.37 5.41
N ASP A 5 -22.07 18.41 6.22
CA ASP A 5 -20.88 18.46 7.08
C ASP A 5 -20.41 17.02 7.35
N ALA A 6 -20.04 16.32 6.27
CA ALA A 6 -19.16 15.18 6.40
C ALA A 6 -17.74 15.72 6.64
N GLY A 7 -17.47 16.11 7.87
CA GLY A 7 -16.13 16.49 8.31
C GLY A 7 -15.14 15.41 7.90
N THR A 8 -14.18 15.80 7.09
CA THR A 8 -13.03 14.97 6.71
C THR A 8 -12.36 14.51 7.99
N LEU A 9 -12.64 13.28 8.41
CA LEU A 9 -11.99 12.69 9.58
C LEU A 9 -10.51 12.62 9.29
N ASN A 10 -9.74 13.32 10.10
CA ASN A 10 -8.28 13.25 10.04
C ASN A 10 -7.86 11.80 10.18
N GLN A 11 -7.38 11.22 9.09
CA GLN A 11 -6.72 9.92 9.08
C GLN A 11 -5.49 10.02 9.96
N ILE A 12 -5.38 9.14 10.95
CA ILE A 12 -4.24 9.08 11.85
C ILE A 12 -3.17 8.23 11.18
N LYS A 13 -2.05 8.85 10.78
CA LYS A 13 -0.93 8.13 10.16
C LYS A 13 0.07 7.66 11.23
N ILE A 14 0.58 6.43 11.08
CA ILE A 14 1.53 5.78 12.00
C ILE A 14 2.87 5.60 11.30
N PHE A 15 3.94 6.05 11.95
CA PHE A 15 5.30 5.95 11.45
C PHE A 15 6.22 5.22 12.44
N GLY A 16 7.04 4.32 11.91
CA GLY A 16 8.14 3.70 12.63
C GLY A 16 9.41 4.52 12.50
N THR A 17 9.97 4.98 13.60
CA THR A 17 11.23 5.73 13.66
C THR A 17 12.25 5.01 14.51
N LYS A 18 13.50 5.47 14.53
CA LYS A 18 14.53 4.92 15.42
C LYS A 18 14.17 5.02 16.90
N ASN A 19 13.29 5.96 17.27
CA ASN A 19 12.87 6.21 18.65
C ASN A 19 11.55 5.52 19.00
N GLY A 20 11.01 4.66 18.12
CA GLY A 20 9.75 3.95 18.29
C GLY A 20 8.64 4.46 17.37
N LEU A 21 7.39 4.25 17.78
CA LEU A 21 6.21 4.64 17.00
C LEU A 21 5.89 6.12 17.19
N ASN A 22 5.57 6.78 16.09
CA ASN A 22 5.09 8.16 16.08
C ASN A 22 3.76 8.25 15.34
N ILE A 23 2.85 9.07 15.86
CA ILE A 23 1.51 9.24 15.36
C ILE A 23 1.34 10.67 14.84
N VAL A 24 0.80 10.79 13.63
CA VAL A 24 0.48 12.06 12.98
C VAL A 24 -1.02 12.14 12.78
N ASN A 25 -1.68 13.06 13.52
CA ASN A 25 -3.12 13.33 13.45
C ASN A 25 -3.44 14.77 12.96
N SER A 26 -2.45 15.48 12.48
CA SER A 26 -2.59 16.85 11.95
C SER A 26 -2.76 16.84 10.44
N SER A 27 -3.83 17.42 9.93
CA SER A 27 -4.10 17.53 8.48
C SER A 27 -2.98 18.24 7.71
N ILE A 28 -2.35 19.27 8.32
CA ILE A 28 -1.24 19.98 7.70
C ILE A 28 0.01 19.10 7.64
N LYS A 29 0.33 18.38 8.73
CA LYS A 29 1.48 17.45 8.73
C LYS A 29 1.23 16.30 7.74
N SER A 30 0.03 15.75 7.68
CA SER A 30 -0.33 14.72 6.69
C SER A 30 -0.13 15.22 5.26
N LYS A 31 -0.57 16.45 4.96
CA LYS A 31 -0.37 17.06 3.63
C LYS A 31 1.11 17.29 3.29
N ILE A 32 1.93 17.70 4.27
CA ILE A 32 3.38 17.83 4.09
C ILE A 32 3.99 16.47 3.75
N LEU A 33 3.59 15.42 4.45
CA LEU A 33 4.11 14.07 4.24
C LEU A 33 3.71 13.52 2.85
N GLU A 34 2.47 13.72 2.41
CA GLU A 34 2.02 13.35 1.05
C GLU A 34 2.88 14.04 -0.04
N ILE A 35 3.19 15.32 0.13
CA ILE A 35 4.07 16.06 -0.79
C ILE A 35 5.49 15.46 -0.81
N LEU A 36 5.99 15.02 0.36
CA LEU A 36 7.33 14.45 0.49
C LEU A 36 7.39 12.97 0.08
N GLU A 37 6.26 12.25 0.06
CA GLU A 37 6.16 10.90 -0.51
C GLU A 37 6.41 10.91 -2.02
N GLU A 38 5.93 11.94 -2.73
CA GLU A 38 6.17 12.09 -4.16
C GLU A 38 7.64 12.41 -4.47
N ASN A 39 8.21 13.40 -3.79
CA ASN A 39 9.59 13.82 -3.99
C ASN A 39 10.12 14.65 -2.80
N GLU A 40 11.43 14.68 -2.64
CA GLU A 40 12.10 15.61 -1.75
C GLU A 40 11.80 17.06 -2.14
N ARG A 41 11.53 17.95 -1.17
CA ARG A 41 11.14 19.35 -1.40
C ARG A 41 11.82 20.32 -0.47
N SER A 42 12.06 21.53 -0.95
CA SER A 42 12.44 22.67 -0.11
C SER A 42 11.26 23.19 0.70
N GLY A 43 11.53 23.87 1.82
CA GLY A 43 10.47 24.49 2.61
C GLY A 43 9.66 25.53 1.82
N ALA A 44 10.27 26.24 0.86
CA ALA A 44 9.57 27.20 -0.01
C ALA A 44 8.58 26.50 -0.97
N GLU A 45 8.95 25.34 -1.54
CA GLU A 45 8.05 24.54 -2.38
C GLU A 45 6.88 24.00 -1.57
N ILE A 46 7.11 23.51 -0.34
CA ILE A 46 6.06 23.02 0.54
C ILE A 46 5.08 24.14 0.91
N VAL A 47 5.58 25.36 1.19
CA VAL A 47 4.74 26.55 1.40
C VAL A 47 3.85 26.80 0.18
N LYS A 48 4.41 26.79 -1.02
CA LYS A 48 3.67 26.98 -2.28
C LYS A 48 2.61 25.89 -2.50
N LEU A 49 2.96 24.62 -2.30
CA LEU A 49 2.06 23.48 -2.52
C LEU A 49 0.94 23.37 -1.48
N THR A 50 1.20 23.79 -0.24
CA THR A 50 0.19 23.74 0.83
C THR A 50 -0.67 25.00 0.91
N GLY A 51 -0.22 26.13 0.35
CA GLY A 51 -0.87 27.43 0.47
C GLY A 51 -0.86 28.01 1.91
N LYS A 52 -0.05 27.43 2.82
CA LYS A 52 0.05 27.88 4.22
C LYS A 52 1.19 28.87 4.42
N SER A 53 1.15 29.63 5.52
CA SER A 53 2.20 30.59 5.82
C SER A 53 3.57 29.91 6.06
N LYS A 54 4.66 30.64 5.75
CA LYS A 54 6.04 30.17 5.99
C LYS A 54 6.26 29.78 7.45
N ALA A 55 5.71 30.57 8.38
CA ALA A 55 5.84 30.31 9.82
C ALA A 55 5.16 28.99 10.22
N THR A 56 3.93 28.76 9.71
CA THR A 56 3.18 27.52 9.96
C THR A 56 3.93 26.30 9.42
N ILE A 57 4.39 26.36 8.18
CA ILE A 57 5.12 25.23 7.57
C ILE A 57 6.44 24.98 8.29
N SER A 58 7.19 26.04 8.65
CA SER A 58 8.45 25.88 9.40
C SER A 58 8.24 25.19 10.75
N ALA A 59 7.18 25.55 11.49
CA ALA A 59 6.85 24.91 12.74
C ALA A 59 6.56 23.41 12.54
N HIS A 60 5.70 23.05 11.57
CA HIS A 60 5.37 21.65 11.30
C HIS A 60 6.56 20.83 10.78
N LEU A 61 7.43 21.41 9.95
CA LEU A 61 8.65 20.75 9.51
C LEU A 61 9.60 20.49 10.68
N ASN A 62 9.78 21.45 11.58
CA ASN A 62 10.60 21.25 12.77
C ASN A 62 10.02 20.15 13.70
N ASP A 63 8.71 20.12 13.88
CA ASP A 63 8.04 19.07 14.65
C ASP A 63 8.27 17.68 14.02
N LEU A 64 8.06 17.56 12.69
CA LEU A 64 8.26 16.30 11.97
C LEU A 64 9.72 15.82 12.02
N VAL A 65 10.68 16.75 11.98
CA VAL A 65 12.11 16.46 12.18
C VAL A 65 12.35 16.00 13.63
N GLY A 66 11.78 16.69 14.61
CA GLY A 66 11.89 16.33 16.02
C GLY A 66 11.30 14.95 16.31
N MET A 67 10.22 14.58 15.64
CA MET A 67 9.62 13.23 15.69
C MET A 67 10.48 12.17 14.98
N GLY A 68 11.49 12.56 14.20
CA GLY A 68 12.32 11.65 13.41
C GLY A 68 11.59 11.05 12.19
N ILE A 69 10.46 11.65 11.78
CA ILE A 69 9.69 11.20 10.61
C ILE A 69 10.34 11.68 9.32
N ILE A 70 10.81 12.93 9.29
CA ILE A 70 11.55 13.49 8.16
C ILE A 70 12.96 13.90 8.59
N GLU A 71 13.84 14.03 7.61
CA GLU A 71 15.15 14.67 7.77
C GLU A 71 15.31 15.83 6.80
N SER A 72 16.38 16.60 6.97
CA SER A 72 16.73 17.67 6.05
C SER A 72 18.21 17.66 5.71
N LYS A 73 18.51 18.06 4.46
CA LYS A 73 19.87 18.25 3.95
C LYS A 73 20.02 19.65 3.32
N PRO A 74 21.24 20.20 3.19
CA PRO A 74 21.46 21.45 2.46
C PRO A 74 20.91 21.33 1.02
N ASN A 75 20.30 22.39 0.51
CA ASN A 75 19.84 22.44 -0.88
C ASN A 75 21.05 22.66 -1.81
N PRO A 76 21.36 21.75 -2.76
CA PRO A 76 22.49 21.91 -3.68
C PRO A 76 22.40 23.14 -4.58
N LYS A 77 21.17 23.65 -4.83
CA LYS A 77 20.91 24.81 -5.68
C LYS A 77 20.93 26.13 -4.91
N ASP A 78 20.75 26.09 -3.61
CA ASP A 78 20.72 27.26 -2.73
C ASP A 78 21.10 26.83 -1.30
N GLY A 79 22.37 26.99 -0.96
CA GLY A 79 22.93 26.59 0.34
C GLY A 79 22.31 27.28 1.57
N ARG A 80 21.46 28.32 1.38
CA ARG A 80 20.72 28.98 2.46
C ARG A 80 19.40 28.28 2.79
N SER A 81 18.95 27.37 1.94
CA SER A 81 17.71 26.58 2.11
C SER A 81 18.01 25.13 2.39
N LYS A 82 17.01 24.42 2.92
CA LYS A 82 17.05 22.98 3.20
C LYS A 82 16.07 22.25 2.31
N ILE A 83 16.43 21.04 1.92
CA ILE A 83 15.54 20.05 1.29
C ILE A 83 15.14 19.05 2.36
N PHE A 84 13.85 18.75 2.44
CA PHE A 84 13.26 17.79 3.38
C PHE A 84 12.88 16.52 2.65
N PHE A 85 13.00 15.38 3.33
CA PHE A 85 12.65 14.06 2.84
C PHE A 85 12.18 13.15 3.97
N ILE A 86 11.37 12.13 3.65
CA ILE A 86 10.91 11.13 4.61
C ILE A 86 12.06 10.17 4.92
N LYS A 87 12.27 9.90 6.20
CA LYS A 87 13.27 8.97 6.70
C LYS A 87 12.67 7.75 7.40
N SER A 88 11.50 7.92 7.98
CA SER A 88 10.79 6.89 8.74
C SER A 88 10.05 5.92 7.80
N SER A 89 9.71 4.75 8.31
CA SER A 89 8.82 3.82 7.63
C SER A 89 7.36 4.17 7.92
N TYR A 90 6.56 4.37 6.90
CA TYR A 90 5.09 4.44 7.05
C TYR A 90 4.57 3.03 7.32
N LEU A 91 3.89 2.85 8.46
CA LEU A 91 3.41 1.55 8.92
C LEU A 91 1.91 1.34 8.64
N GLY A 92 1.17 2.41 8.48
CA GLY A 92 -0.24 2.35 8.22
C GLY A 92 -1.00 3.55 8.81
N ASP A 93 -2.31 3.44 8.82
CA ASP A 93 -3.18 4.47 9.38
C ASP A 93 -4.33 3.86 10.17
N LEU A 94 -4.97 4.72 10.97
CA LEU A 94 -6.19 4.43 11.70
C LEU A 94 -7.31 5.30 11.14
N THR A 95 -8.45 4.66 10.87
CA THR A 95 -9.69 5.30 10.45
C THR A 95 -10.80 5.04 11.48
N ARG A 96 -12.04 5.34 11.13
CA ARG A 96 -13.18 4.89 11.93
C ARG A 96 -13.30 3.37 11.86
N LYS A 97 -13.76 2.77 12.95
CA LYS A 97 -14.23 1.38 12.92
C LYS A 97 -15.29 1.20 11.85
N ASN A 98 -15.20 0.08 11.16
CA ASN A 98 -16.20 -0.36 10.20
C ASN A 98 -17.06 -1.44 10.89
N ASP A 99 -18.32 -1.50 10.55
CA ASP A 99 -19.22 -2.52 11.08
C ASP A 99 -19.44 -3.59 9.98
N PHE A 100 -18.60 -4.60 9.99
CA PHE A 100 -18.68 -5.77 9.11
C PHE A 100 -19.05 -7.03 9.88
N ASN A 101 -19.58 -6.90 11.12
CA ASN A 101 -19.82 -8.06 12.01
C ASN A 101 -20.61 -9.17 11.31
N LYS A 102 -21.65 -8.81 10.57
CA LYS A 102 -22.48 -9.81 9.90
C LYS A 102 -21.72 -10.49 8.76
N GLU A 103 -21.07 -9.70 7.90
CA GLU A 103 -20.30 -10.21 6.77
C GLU A 103 -19.12 -11.06 7.25
N LEU A 104 -18.50 -10.70 8.38
CA LEU A 104 -17.42 -11.47 8.98
C LEU A 104 -17.92 -12.78 9.58
N ASP A 105 -19.04 -12.75 10.32
CA ASP A 105 -19.65 -13.94 10.89
C ASP A 105 -20.08 -14.95 9.80
N ASP A 106 -20.70 -14.44 8.73
CA ASP A 106 -21.08 -15.25 7.55
C ASP A 106 -19.81 -15.85 6.91
N TYR A 107 -18.78 -15.04 6.68
CA TYR A 107 -17.50 -15.48 6.11
C TYR A 107 -16.81 -16.56 6.97
N ILE A 108 -16.76 -16.37 8.29
CA ILE A 108 -16.16 -17.35 9.23
C ILE A 108 -16.94 -18.66 9.20
N THR A 109 -18.28 -18.59 9.21
CA THR A 109 -19.14 -19.76 9.25
C THR A 109 -19.02 -20.58 7.95
N GLU A 110 -19.01 -19.93 6.79
CA GLU A 110 -18.92 -20.59 5.49
C GLU A 110 -17.50 -21.14 5.22
N GLY A 111 -16.45 -20.39 5.62
CA GLY A 111 -15.07 -20.73 5.30
C GLY A 111 -14.52 -21.95 6.06
N VAL A 112 -15.00 -22.19 7.30
CA VAL A 112 -14.48 -23.28 8.15
C VAL A 112 -15.03 -24.64 7.75
N VAL A 113 -16.21 -24.71 7.13
CA VAL A 113 -16.99 -25.95 7.06
C VAL A 113 -16.55 -26.90 5.94
N ASN A 114 -15.80 -26.48 4.92
CA ASN A 114 -15.74 -27.24 3.66
C ASN A 114 -14.35 -27.49 3.04
N SER A 115 -13.23 -27.29 3.73
CA SER A 115 -11.93 -27.48 3.06
C SER A 115 -11.02 -28.50 3.73
N GLU A 116 -10.80 -29.62 3.03
CA GLU A 116 -9.68 -30.53 3.30
C GLU A 116 -8.33 -29.98 2.78
N ASP A 117 -8.34 -28.83 2.09
CA ASP A 117 -7.15 -28.17 1.55
C ASP A 117 -6.48 -27.29 2.61
N PRO A 118 -5.27 -27.61 3.10
CA PRO A 118 -4.55 -26.79 4.06
C PRO A 118 -4.33 -25.33 3.60
N PHE A 119 -4.18 -25.09 2.29
CA PHE A 119 -4.03 -23.74 1.75
C PHE A 119 -5.31 -22.92 1.88
N ALA A 120 -6.47 -23.53 1.71
CA ALA A 120 -7.75 -22.85 1.92
C ALA A 120 -7.89 -22.41 3.38
N PHE A 121 -7.48 -23.26 4.35
CA PHE A 121 -7.46 -22.90 5.75
C PHE A 121 -6.51 -21.72 6.05
N PHE A 122 -5.28 -21.73 5.51
CA PHE A 122 -4.35 -20.62 5.70
C PHE A 122 -4.85 -19.33 5.07
N ARG A 123 -5.42 -19.37 3.87
CA ARG A 123 -6.05 -18.21 3.24
C ARG A 123 -7.16 -17.64 4.12
N PHE A 124 -8.04 -18.52 4.61
CA PHE A 124 -9.10 -18.15 5.53
C PHE A 124 -8.56 -17.44 6.78
N VAL A 125 -7.57 -18.01 7.46
CA VAL A 125 -6.95 -17.40 8.65
C VAL A 125 -6.36 -16.02 8.31
N PHE A 126 -5.58 -15.91 7.22
CA PHE A 126 -4.98 -14.65 6.79
C PHE A 126 -6.03 -13.57 6.53
N ARG A 127 -7.09 -13.90 5.81
CA ARG A 127 -8.21 -13.00 5.50
C ARG A 127 -8.98 -12.60 6.75
N THR A 128 -9.24 -13.52 7.66
CA THR A 128 -9.92 -13.24 8.94
C THR A 128 -9.14 -12.21 9.76
N PHE A 129 -7.83 -12.38 9.89
CA PHE A 129 -6.99 -11.37 10.55
C PHE A 129 -7.08 -10.01 9.86
N ARG A 130 -7.08 -10.00 8.54
CA ARG A 130 -7.18 -8.76 7.77
C ARG A 130 -8.52 -8.06 7.99
N VAL A 131 -9.62 -8.79 7.94
CA VAL A 131 -10.97 -8.24 8.20
C VAL A 131 -11.05 -7.67 9.60
N ALA A 132 -10.59 -8.41 10.62
CA ALA A 132 -10.59 -7.93 12.00
C ALA A 132 -9.81 -6.62 12.18
N LEU A 133 -8.67 -6.45 11.49
CA LEU A 133 -7.92 -5.19 11.50
C LEU A 133 -8.70 -4.06 10.81
N ILE A 134 -9.33 -4.35 9.68
CA ILE A 134 -10.14 -3.37 8.94
C ILE A 134 -11.35 -2.91 9.77
N GLU A 135 -12.00 -3.81 10.50
CA GLU A 135 -13.11 -3.49 11.41
C GLU A 135 -12.67 -2.52 12.50
N GLU A 136 -11.51 -2.75 13.07
CA GLU A 136 -10.93 -1.83 14.07
C GLU A 136 -10.39 -0.52 13.43
N GLY A 137 -10.54 -0.34 12.12
CA GLY A 137 -10.06 0.83 11.39
C GLY A 137 -8.54 0.86 11.18
N VAL A 138 -7.87 -0.29 11.34
CA VAL A 138 -6.41 -0.40 11.19
C VAL A 138 -6.07 -0.77 9.74
N ASN A 139 -5.39 0.11 9.03
CA ASN A 139 -4.85 -0.17 7.70
C ASN A 139 -3.37 -0.54 7.79
N ILE A 140 -3.04 -1.78 7.43
CA ILE A 140 -1.67 -2.32 7.40
C ILE A 140 -1.11 -2.52 5.98
N ASP A 141 -1.79 -2.03 4.96
CA ASP A 141 -1.38 -2.20 3.56
C ASP A 141 0.09 -1.77 3.31
N PRO A 142 0.62 -0.69 3.90
CA PRO A 142 2.03 -0.34 3.74
C PRO A 142 3.00 -1.40 4.26
N ILE A 143 2.64 -2.07 5.36
CA ILE A 143 3.46 -3.17 5.92
C ILE A 143 3.39 -4.38 4.99
N LEU A 144 2.20 -4.72 4.50
CA LEU A 144 2.01 -5.84 3.58
C LEU A 144 2.74 -5.60 2.26
N HIS A 145 2.67 -4.39 1.71
CA HIS A 145 3.39 -4.01 0.49
C HIS A 145 4.92 -4.17 0.67
N ASN A 146 5.48 -3.63 1.75
CA ASN A 146 6.90 -3.77 2.05
C ASN A 146 7.33 -5.23 2.29
N ALA A 147 6.46 -6.05 2.88
CA ALA A 147 6.69 -7.49 2.99
C ALA A 147 6.66 -8.17 1.62
N GLY A 148 5.73 -7.79 0.75
CA GLY A 148 5.64 -8.24 -0.64
C GLY A 148 6.91 -7.93 -1.42
N ILE A 149 7.46 -6.71 -1.31
CA ILE A 149 8.74 -6.34 -1.94
C ILE A 149 9.85 -7.31 -1.54
N LYS A 150 10.04 -7.58 -0.25
CA LYS A 150 11.08 -8.51 0.22
C LYS A 150 10.91 -9.92 -0.33
N VAL A 151 9.68 -10.38 -0.44
CA VAL A 151 9.34 -11.68 -1.03
C VAL A 151 9.67 -11.68 -2.52
N GLY A 152 9.27 -10.65 -3.26
CA GLY A 152 9.55 -10.49 -4.69
C GLY A 152 11.05 -10.46 -5.00
N GLU A 153 11.83 -9.69 -4.24
CA GLU A 153 13.30 -9.67 -4.34
C GLU A 153 13.91 -11.07 -4.20
N THR A 154 13.40 -11.86 -3.25
CA THR A 154 13.86 -13.23 -3.00
C THR A 154 13.53 -14.17 -4.15
N PHE A 155 12.34 -14.04 -4.73
CA PHE A 155 11.87 -14.95 -5.78
C PHE A 155 12.32 -14.57 -7.20
N TYR A 156 12.69 -13.33 -7.44
CA TYR A 156 13.08 -12.88 -8.79
C TYR A 156 14.10 -13.79 -9.47
N SER A 157 15.11 -14.25 -8.74
CA SER A 157 16.15 -15.14 -9.30
C SER A 157 15.60 -16.45 -9.88
N LYS A 158 14.44 -16.91 -9.41
CA LYS A 158 13.75 -18.13 -9.88
C LYS A 158 12.79 -17.87 -11.03
N LEU A 159 12.35 -16.62 -11.18
CA LEU A 159 11.35 -16.22 -12.20
C LEU A 159 11.99 -15.59 -13.43
N LYS A 160 13.18 -15.01 -13.29
CA LYS A 160 13.83 -14.23 -14.35
C LYS A 160 14.00 -14.99 -15.66
N ASP A 161 13.68 -14.32 -16.74
CA ASP A 161 14.00 -14.70 -18.11
C ASP A 161 14.46 -13.46 -18.89
N SER A 162 15.20 -13.61 -19.96
CA SER A 162 15.63 -12.50 -20.81
C SER A 162 14.49 -11.95 -21.68
N GLN A 163 13.47 -12.76 -21.94
CA GLN A 163 12.28 -12.41 -22.71
C GLN A 163 11.16 -12.07 -21.74
N THR A 164 10.59 -10.87 -21.89
CA THR A 164 9.52 -10.38 -21.00
C THR A 164 8.29 -11.29 -21.00
N ASP A 165 7.91 -11.82 -22.16
CA ASP A 165 6.75 -12.71 -22.26
C ASP A 165 6.95 -13.99 -21.43
N ARG A 166 8.13 -14.62 -21.54
CA ARG A 166 8.48 -15.79 -20.72
C ARG A 166 8.58 -15.47 -19.25
N PHE A 167 9.11 -14.29 -18.93
CA PHE A 167 9.14 -13.82 -17.55
C PHE A 167 7.73 -13.71 -16.96
N ILE A 168 6.77 -13.17 -17.71
CA ILE A 168 5.37 -13.08 -17.30
C ILE A 168 4.73 -14.48 -17.17
N GLU A 169 5.03 -15.40 -18.10
CA GLU A 169 4.59 -16.80 -18.00
C GLU A 169 5.13 -17.46 -16.72
N ASN A 170 6.41 -17.28 -16.39
CA ASN A 170 7.01 -17.77 -15.15
C ASN A 170 6.31 -17.21 -13.89
N ILE A 171 5.91 -15.94 -13.93
CA ILE A 171 5.11 -15.33 -12.85
C ILE A 171 3.75 -16.03 -12.75
N ALA A 172 3.04 -16.21 -13.85
CA ALA A 172 1.73 -16.84 -13.88
C ALA A 172 1.79 -18.29 -13.34
N ASP A 173 2.77 -19.05 -13.77
CA ASP A 173 3.01 -20.42 -13.30
C ASP A 173 3.34 -20.46 -11.80
N PHE A 174 4.15 -19.50 -11.33
CA PHE A 174 4.48 -19.39 -9.91
C PHE A 174 3.25 -19.09 -9.06
N TRP A 175 2.40 -18.13 -9.48
CA TRP A 175 1.15 -17.82 -8.77
C TRP A 175 0.23 -19.04 -8.70
N GLN A 176 0.01 -19.69 -9.84
CA GLN A 176 -0.86 -20.86 -9.92
C GLN A 176 -0.34 -22.03 -9.09
N LYS A 177 0.96 -22.35 -9.18
CA LYS A 177 1.59 -23.44 -8.45
C LYS A 177 1.54 -23.25 -6.93
N ASN A 178 1.68 -21.99 -6.48
CA ASN A 178 1.63 -21.64 -5.06
C ASN A 178 0.23 -21.24 -4.58
N LYS A 179 -0.79 -21.43 -5.41
CA LYS A 179 -2.21 -21.12 -5.09
C LYS A 179 -2.43 -19.65 -4.65
N LEU A 180 -1.64 -18.74 -5.19
CA LEU A 180 -1.79 -17.30 -4.94
C LEU A 180 -2.87 -16.68 -5.83
N GLY A 181 -3.23 -17.36 -6.91
CA GLY A 181 -4.19 -16.91 -7.91
C GLY A 181 -3.80 -17.33 -9.32
N LYS A 182 -4.50 -16.81 -10.31
CA LYS A 182 -4.25 -17.03 -11.74
C LYS A 182 -3.95 -15.70 -12.40
N ILE A 183 -2.69 -15.47 -12.75
CA ILE A 183 -2.25 -14.25 -13.47
C ILE A 183 -2.48 -14.42 -14.96
N LYS A 184 -2.99 -13.36 -15.60
CA LYS A 184 -3.10 -13.22 -17.06
C LYS A 184 -2.71 -11.83 -17.48
N THR A 185 -2.00 -11.69 -18.61
CA THR A 185 -1.75 -10.40 -19.22
C THR A 185 -3.04 -9.85 -19.83
N GLU A 186 -3.37 -8.59 -19.53
CA GLU A 186 -4.47 -7.86 -20.15
C GLU A 186 -3.98 -7.03 -21.32
N THR A 187 -2.95 -6.20 -21.07
CA THR A 187 -2.28 -5.37 -22.08
C THR A 187 -0.77 -5.38 -21.83
N LEU A 188 0.01 -5.08 -22.87
CA LEU A 188 1.46 -4.91 -22.77
C LEU A 188 1.87 -3.43 -22.64
N GLU A 189 1.03 -2.50 -23.12
CA GLU A 189 1.28 -1.06 -23.05
C GLU A 189 0.00 -0.30 -22.66
N PRO A 190 -0.11 0.20 -21.42
CA PRO A 190 0.77 -0.11 -20.28
C PRO A 190 0.66 -1.58 -19.86
N LEU A 191 1.75 -2.16 -19.35
CA LEU A 191 1.73 -3.55 -18.89
C LEU A 191 0.72 -3.68 -17.75
N THR A 192 -0.32 -4.47 -18.02
CA THR A 192 -1.43 -4.69 -17.10
C THR A 192 -1.67 -6.18 -16.91
N LEU A 193 -1.71 -6.61 -15.67
CA LEU A 193 -1.94 -7.99 -15.28
C LEU A 193 -3.30 -8.12 -14.58
N LYS A 194 -4.05 -9.16 -14.93
CA LYS A 194 -5.25 -9.59 -14.20
C LYS A 194 -4.91 -10.73 -13.27
N ALA A 195 -5.47 -10.72 -12.07
CA ALA A 195 -5.42 -11.84 -11.13
C ALA A 195 -6.83 -12.30 -10.79
N TYR A 196 -7.08 -13.58 -11.00
CA TYR A 196 -8.28 -14.30 -10.59
C TYR A 196 -7.94 -15.24 -9.43
N ASP A 197 -8.93 -15.65 -8.67
CA ASP A 197 -8.76 -16.54 -7.49
C ASP A 197 -7.72 -15.97 -6.50
N CYS A 198 -7.70 -14.62 -6.34
CA CYS A 198 -6.69 -13.91 -5.56
C CYS A 198 -6.72 -14.33 -4.09
N PHE A 199 -5.59 -14.81 -3.58
CA PHE A 199 -5.50 -15.32 -2.20
C PHE A 199 -5.72 -14.23 -1.14
N GLU A 200 -5.41 -12.97 -1.46
CA GLU A 200 -5.56 -11.87 -0.51
C GLU A 200 -7.01 -11.42 -0.33
N CYS A 201 -7.83 -11.43 -1.39
CA CYS A 201 -9.05 -10.63 -1.37
C CYS A 201 -10.31 -11.25 -1.99
N GLU A 202 -10.24 -12.41 -2.67
CA GLU A 202 -11.39 -12.91 -3.45
C GLU A 202 -12.66 -13.09 -2.60
N ASP A 203 -12.52 -13.66 -1.41
CA ASP A 203 -13.65 -13.91 -0.52
C ASP A 203 -13.79 -12.84 0.60
N LEU A 204 -13.07 -11.71 0.49
CA LEU A 204 -13.24 -10.64 1.47
C LEU A 204 -14.59 -9.95 1.31
N PRO A 205 -15.18 -9.44 2.39
CA PRO A 205 -16.28 -8.51 2.32
C PRO A 205 -15.95 -7.32 1.42
N LYS A 206 -16.96 -6.68 0.82
CA LYS A 206 -16.78 -5.50 -0.01
C LYS A 206 -16.41 -4.30 0.87
N ILE A 207 -15.12 -4.04 1.04
CA ILE A 207 -14.60 -2.96 1.88
C ILE A 207 -14.46 -1.62 1.14
N GLY A 208 -14.80 -1.57 -0.17
CA GLY A 208 -14.78 -0.35 -0.97
C GLY A 208 -13.39 0.17 -1.35
N ARG A 209 -12.32 -0.55 -1.04
CA ARG A 209 -10.94 -0.22 -1.38
C ARG A 209 -10.14 -1.44 -1.81
N SER A 210 -9.00 -1.21 -2.45
CA SER A 210 -8.04 -2.26 -2.80
C SER A 210 -7.53 -2.99 -1.55
N ALA A 211 -7.21 -4.27 -1.71
CA ALA A 211 -6.77 -5.14 -0.62
C ALA A 211 -5.61 -6.08 -0.99
N CYS A 212 -4.91 -5.85 -2.11
CA CYS A 212 -3.83 -6.72 -2.58
C CYS A 212 -2.46 -6.03 -2.52
N ALA A 213 -2.20 -5.37 -1.39
CA ALA A 213 -0.96 -4.63 -1.19
C ALA A 213 0.27 -5.55 -1.18
N PHE A 214 0.15 -6.78 -0.70
CA PHE A 214 1.24 -7.74 -0.69
C PHE A 214 1.57 -8.21 -2.12
N ASP A 215 0.55 -8.55 -2.94
CA ASP A 215 0.74 -8.89 -4.35
C ASP A 215 1.35 -7.73 -5.13
N SER A 216 0.86 -6.48 -4.92
CA SER A 216 1.44 -5.28 -5.53
C SER A 216 2.92 -5.14 -5.20
N GLY A 217 3.31 -5.36 -3.94
CA GLY A 217 4.71 -5.30 -3.52
C GLY A 217 5.59 -6.38 -4.17
N ILE A 218 5.09 -7.62 -4.28
CA ILE A 218 5.81 -8.70 -4.99
C ILE A 218 6.02 -8.31 -6.45
N LEU A 219 4.96 -7.88 -7.15
CA LEU A 219 5.00 -7.49 -8.55
C LEU A 219 5.95 -6.30 -8.77
N GLU A 220 5.89 -5.29 -7.90
CA GLU A 220 6.78 -4.13 -7.96
C GLU A 220 8.26 -4.54 -7.89
N ALA A 221 8.61 -5.42 -6.94
CA ALA A 221 9.99 -5.88 -6.78
C ALA A 221 10.49 -6.69 -7.99
N ILE A 222 9.69 -7.66 -8.47
CA ILE A 222 10.11 -8.52 -9.57
C ILE A 222 10.20 -7.75 -10.89
N PHE A 223 9.27 -6.82 -11.17
CA PHE A 223 9.34 -5.99 -12.38
C PHE A 223 10.44 -4.93 -12.30
N SER A 224 10.67 -4.33 -11.13
CA SER A 224 11.80 -3.42 -10.93
C SER A 224 13.14 -4.10 -11.22
N ALA A 225 13.31 -5.32 -10.73
CA ALA A 225 14.51 -6.11 -10.98
C ALA A 225 14.62 -6.54 -12.46
N HIS A 226 13.51 -6.89 -13.12
CA HIS A 226 13.48 -7.30 -14.53
C HIS A 226 13.83 -6.14 -15.47
N PHE A 227 13.25 -4.95 -15.24
CA PHE A 227 13.51 -3.78 -16.09
C PHE A 227 14.78 -3.01 -15.69
N GLY A 228 15.44 -3.38 -14.59
CA GLY A 228 16.63 -2.69 -14.10
C GLY A 228 16.38 -1.23 -13.67
N ARG A 229 15.15 -0.88 -13.37
CA ARG A 229 14.71 0.43 -12.88
C ARG A 229 13.57 0.27 -11.88
N LYS A 230 13.41 1.24 -10.98
CA LYS A 230 12.24 1.26 -10.13
C LYS A 230 10.96 1.40 -10.99
N VAL A 231 9.99 0.57 -10.72
CA VAL A 231 8.61 0.68 -11.21
C VAL A 231 7.67 0.75 -10.03
N ASP A 232 6.51 1.34 -10.24
CA ASP A 232 5.40 1.31 -9.27
C ASP A 232 4.30 0.39 -9.82
N VAL A 233 3.60 -0.33 -8.97
CA VAL A 233 2.51 -1.23 -9.34
C VAL A 233 1.22 -0.80 -8.67
N ASP A 234 0.27 -0.30 -9.47
CA ASP A 234 -1.02 0.17 -8.99
C ASP A 234 -2.10 -0.89 -9.17
N GLU A 235 -2.78 -1.26 -8.09
CA GLU A 235 -4.00 -2.05 -8.15
C GLU A 235 -5.20 -1.16 -8.53
N ILE A 236 -5.66 -1.26 -9.77
CA ILE A 236 -6.76 -0.45 -10.31
C ILE A 236 -8.14 -1.11 -10.16
N LYS A 237 -8.20 -2.46 -10.04
CA LYS A 237 -9.40 -3.25 -9.73
C LYS A 237 -9.10 -4.26 -8.64
N CYS A 238 -10.10 -4.56 -7.80
CA CYS A 238 -9.98 -5.50 -6.69
C CYS A 238 -11.33 -6.12 -6.33
N PHE A 239 -11.36 -7.43 -6.02
CA PHE A 239 -12.55 -8.09 -5.47
C PHE A 239 -13.09 -7.37 -4.24
N ALA A 240 -12.23 -6.91 -3.34
CA ALA A 240 -12.61 -6.17 -2.14
C ALA A 240 -13.24 -4.79 -2.44
N LYS A 241 -13.04 -4.24 -3.64
CA LYS A 241 -13.76 -3.04 -4.14
C LYS A 241 -15.12 -3.38 -4.73
N GLY A 242 -15.33 -4.64 -5.14
CA GLY A 242 -16.53 -5.10 -5.81
C GLY A 242 -16.32 -5.47 -7.28
N ASP A 243 -15.08 -5.47 -7.76
CA ASP A 243 -14.73 -5.93 -9.10
C ASP A 243 -14.72 -7.47 -9.19
N ASP A 244 -14.79 -8.03 -10.40
CA ASP A 244 -14.79 -9.48 -10.65
C ASP A 244 -13.37 -10.09 -10.70
N TYR A 245 -12.34 -9.28 -10.64
CA TYR A 245 -10.93 -9.66 -10.64
C TYR A 245 -10.05 -8.52 -10.12
N CYS A 246 -8.82 -8.85 -9.71
CA CYS A 246 -7.82 -7.83 -9.44
C CYS A 246 -7.07 -7.44 -10.71
N SER A 247 -6.70 -6.18 -10.85
CA SER A 247 -5.93 -5.70 -12.01
C SER A 247 -4.81 -4.78 -11.54
N PHE A 248 -3.59 -5.07 -12.01
CA PHE A 248 -2.36 -4.39 -11.62
C PHE A 248 -1.70 -3.76 -12.84
N VAL A 249 -1.45 -2.46 -12.77
CA VAL A 249 -0.74 -1.70 -13.81
C VAL A 249 0.70 -1.47 -13.37
N VAL A 250 1.65 -1.89 -14.18
CA VAL A 250 3.10 -1.67 -13.98
C VAL A 250 3.50 -0.37 -14.68
N LYS A 251 4.06 0.60 -13.92
CA LYS A 251 4.41 1.95 -14.41
C LYS A 251 5.90 2.24 -14.42
#